data_f06fef302b705c3d303b105d05f013a5
#
_entry.id   f06fef302b705c3d303b105d05f013a5
#
_cell.length_a   1.000
_cell.length_b   1.000
_cell.length_c   1.000
_cell.angle_alpha   90.00
_cell.angle_beta   90.00
_cell.angle_gamma   90.00
#
_symmetry.space_group_name_H-M   'P 1'
#
loop_
_entity.id
_entity.type
_entity.pdbx_description
1 polymer ?
#
loop_
_entity_poly.entity_id
_entity_poly.type
_entity_poly.pdbx_seq_one_letter_code
_entity_poly.pdbx_strand_id
1 'polypeptide(L)'
;MALFGEKKAKKPAKTTKSDKISSATIITSCMKVTGNLDGSDTIHIDGHVTGNITVSNTLVIGKSGLVEGEIEAKHVIINGELKGSIKCENLEVMQTGKVSRYIEAKHLILDGTIDGDITATEDIKVLENANIHAVSLRSKTITVNGKIQGTVIASEILEIGKQGFVEGQITVKNIKTEEGGRMVGTMSTYQDEDFKPQAPKREQPKEKKSVKPTNTQSKSEADDDFFTKK
;
A
#
# COMPACT_ATOMS: atom_id res chain seq x y z
N MET A 1 4.49 -15.20 82.84
CA MET A 1 5.32 -15.46 81.66
C MET A 1 4.46 -15.22 80.45
N ALA A 2 4.66 -14.10 79.79
CA ALA A 2 3.90 -13.72 78.60
C ALA A 2 4.70 -14.06 77.33
N LEU A 3 4.14 -14.89 76.46
CA LEU A 3 4.73 -15.24 75.19
C LEU A 3 4.05 -14.36 74.10
N PHE A 4 4.80 -13.36 73.64
CA PHE A 4 4.44 -12.57 72.48
C PHE A 4 4.72 -13.34 71.19
N GLY A 5 3.67 -13.74 70.43
CA GLY A 5 3.78 -14.29 69.06
C GLY A 5 3.91 -13.18 68.03
N GLU A 6 5.06 -13.11 67.36
CA GLU A 6 5.30 -12.21 66.22
C GLU A 6 4.43 -12.62 65.04
N LYS A 7 3.55 -11.69 64.59
CA LYS A 7 2.84 -11.80 63.34
C LYS A 7 3.77 -11.45 62.17
N LYS A 8 4.22 -12.44 61.39
CA LYS A 8 4.89 -12.23 60.10
C LYS A 8 3.99 -11.48 59.17
N ALA A 9 4.42 -10.28 58.80
CA ALA A 9 3.77 -9.48 57.75
C ALA A 9 3.88 -10.21 56.40
N LYS A 10 2.73 -10.48 55.78
CA LYS A 10 2.65 -10.98 54.39
C LYS A 10 3.17 -9.89 53.44
N LYS A 11 4.22 -10.21 52.67
CA LYS A 11 4.65 -9.41 51.51
C LYS A 11 3.48 -9.19 50.59
N PRO A 12 3.31 -7.95 50.03
CA PRO A 12 2.29 -7.71 49.02
C PRO A 12 2.61 -8.56 47.78
N ALA A 13 1.59 -9.26 47.28
CA ALA A 13 1.67 -10.02 46.05
C ALA A 13 2.04 -9.07 44.88
N LYS A 14 3.04 -9.45 44.11
CA LYS A 14 3.37 -8.80 42.83
C LYS A 14 2.11 -8.79 41.98
N THR A 15 1.64 -7.61 41.65
CA THR A 15 0.59 -7.39 40.65
C THR A 15 1.12 -7.98 39.36
N THR A 16 0.58 -9.09 38.93
CA THR A 16 0.74 -9.63 37.59
C THR A 16 0.27 -8.55 36.62
N LYS A 17 1.17 -8.14 35.73
CA LYS A 17 0.78 -7.33 34.55
C LYS A 17 -0.40 -8.06 33.91
N SER A 18 -1.56 -7.40 33.89
CA SER A 18 -2.69 -7.88 33.11
C SER A 18 -2.20 -8.02 31.68
N ASP A 19 -2.20 -9.24 31.17
CA ASP A 19 -2.08 -9.47 29.73
C ASP A 19 -3.13 -8.58 29.07
N LYS A 20 -2.67 -7.63 28.29
CA LYS A 20 -3.56 -6.84 27.43
C LYS A 20 -4.28 -7.85 26.57
N ILE A 21 -5.55 -8.07 26.84
CA ILE A 21 -6.44 -8.76 25.91
C ILE A 21 -6.45 -7.89 24.68
N SER A 22 -5.77 -8.30 23.62
CA SER A 22 -5.84 -7.62 22.34
C SER A 22 -7.27 -7.76 21.84
N SER A 23 -8.02 -6.65 21.88
CA SER A 23 -9.39 -6.61 21.37
C SER A 23 -9.32 -6.48 19.85
N ALA A 24 -9.81 -7.50 19.14
CA ALA A 24 -9.91 -7.45 17.69
C ALA A 24 -11.28 -6.87 17.27
N THR A 25 -11.26 -5.91 16.35
CA THR A 25 -12.46 -5.42 15.68
C THR A 25 -12.67 -6.24 14.42
N ILE A 26 -13.88 -6.77 14.21
CA ILE A 26 -14.20 -7.60 13.04
C ILE A 26 -15.30 -6.93 12.24
N ILE A 27 -15.04 -6.64 10.96
CA ILE A 27 -16.00 -6.17 9.98
C ILE A 27 -16.36 -7.35 9.08
N THR A 28 -17.57 -7.87 9.27
CA THR A 28 -18.04 -9.06 8.55
C THR A 28 -18.41 -8.78 7.10
N SER A 29 -18.50 -9.82 6.27
CA SER A 29 -18.75 -9.71 4.82
C SER A 29 -20.06 -9.00 4.42
N CYS A 30 -21.04 -8.96 5.32
CA CYS A 30 -22.30 -8.25 5.08
C CYS A 30 -22.24 -6.75 5.38
N MET A 31 -21.13 -6.25 5.94
CA MET A 31 -20.99 -4.85 6.32
C MET A 31 -20.34 -4.03 5.21
N LYS A 32 -20.91 -2.85 5.00
CA LYS A 32 -20.29 -1.78 4.23
C LYS A 32 -20.05 -0.58 5.14
N VAL A 33 -18.80 -0.17 5.23
CA VAL A 33 -18.37 0.99 6.01
C VAL A 33 -17.92 2.08 5.06
N THR A 34 -18.43 3.30 5.26
CA THR A 34 -18.01 4.48 4.50
C THR A 34 -17.54 5.54 5.48
N GLY A 35 -16.29 5.91 5.41
CA GLY A 35 -15.62 6.84 6.32
C GLY A 35 -14.31 6.29 6.84
N ASN A 36 -13.62 7.07 7.66
CA ASN A 36 -12.32 6.69 8.18
C ASN A 36 -12.46 5.74 9.37
N LEU A 37 -11.51 4.81 9.47
CA LEU A 37 -11.40 3.87 10.58
C LEU A 37 -10.09 4.12 11.32
N ASP A 38 -10.18 4.41 12.61
CA ASP A 38 -9.02 4.56 13.49
C ASP A 38 -9.06 3.50 14.58
N GLY A 39 -7.97 2.76 14.72
CA GLY A 39 -7.87 1.67 15.70
C GLY A 39 -6.49 1.53 16.32
N SER A 40 -6.43 1.11 17.57
CA SER A 40 -5.16 0.87 18.28
C SER A 40 -4.69 -0.59 18.24
N ASP A 41 -5.63 -1.52 18.07
CA ASP A 41 -5.35 -2.97 18.13
C ASP A 41 -5.49 -3.63 16.74
N THR A 42 -5.97 -4.85 16.70
CA THR A 42 -6.16 -5.59 15.45
C THR A 42 -7.52 -5.33 14.82
N ILE A 43 -7.54 -5.02 13.53
CA ILE A 43 -8.78 -4.92 12.75
C ILE A 43 -8.79 -6.03 11.69
N HIS A 44 -9.88 -6.80 11.65
CA HIS A 44 -10.12 -7.81 10.62
C HIS A 44 -11.30 -7.38 9.72
N ILE A 45 -11.04 -7.32 8.40
CA ILE A 45 -12.02 -6.81 7.42
C ILE A 45 -12.34 -7.91 6.43
N ASP A 46 -13.55 -8.46 6.51
CA ASP A 46 -14.14 -9.33 5.50
C ASP A 46 -15.19 -8.59 4.66
N GLY A 47 -15.60 -7.40 5.07
CA GLY A 47 -16.60 -6.56 4.41
C GLY A 47 -16.00 -5.57 3.41
N HIS A 48 -16.84 -4.59 3.03
CA HIS A 48 -16.43 -3.51 2.12
C HIS A 48 -16.18 -2.22 2.91
N VAL A 49 -14.98 -1.69 2.82
CA VAL A 49 -14.60 -0.42 3.46
C VAL A 49 -14.17 0.60 2.41
N THR A 50 -14.77 1.78 2.46
CA THR A 50 -14.41 2.91 1.61
C THR A 50 -13.99 4.09 2.50
N GLY A 51 -12.71 4.41 2.52
CA GLY A 51 -12.12 5.48 3.33
C GLY A 51 -10.74 5.13 3.85
N ASN A 52 -10.15 6.01 4.64
CA ASN A 52 -8.80 5.80 5.16
C ASN A 52 -8.82 4.95 6.44
N ILE A 53 -7.83 4.09 6.57
CA ILE A 53 -7.71 3.16 7.71
C ILE A 53 -6.37 3.42 8.39
N THR A 54 -6.42 3.84 9.65
CA THR A 54 -5.22 4.03 10.49
C THR A 54 -5.25 3.04 11.64
N VAL A 55 -4.29 2.12 11.68
CA VAL A 55 -4.22 1.09 12.73
C VAL A 55 -2.82 1.06 13.34
N SER A 56 -2.73 1.24 14.64
CA SER A 56 -1.42 1.24 15.31
C SER A 56 -0.74 -0.12 15.36
N ASN A 57 -1.47 -1.22 15.16
CA ASN A 57 -0.93 -2.57 15.26
C ASN A 57 -1.16 -3.37 13.96
N THR A 58 -2.16 -4.24 13.89
CA THR A 58 -2.32 -5.18 12.78
C THR A 58 -3.64 -4.97 12.05
N LEU A 59 -3.57 -4.91 10.72
CA LEU A 59 -4.72 -4.93 9.83
C LEU A 59 -4.73 -6.23 9.03
N VAL A 60 -5.85 -6.95 9.06
CA VAL A 60 -6.06 -8.15 8.26
C VAL A 60 -7.22 -7.93 7.31
N ILE A 61 -6.98 -8.03 6.01
CA ILE A 61 -8.02 -8.02 4.99
C ILE A 61 -8.27 -9.47 4.60
N GLY A 62 -9.44 -10.00 4.97
CA GLY A 62 -9.84 -11.37 4.68
C GLY A 62 -10.21 -11.56 3.19
N LYS A 63 -10.45 -12.80 2.77
CA LYS A 63 -10.68 -13.15 1.35
C LYS A 63 -11.85 -12.43 0.70
N SER A 64 -12.90 -12.14 1.47
CA SER A 64 -14.08 -11.40 0.99
C SER A 64 -13.94 -9.89 1.17
N GLY A 65 -12.86 -9.44 1.81
CA GLY A 65 -12.61 -8.04 2.12
C GLY A 65 -12.26 -7.23 0.87
N LEU A 66 -12.94 -6.10 0.72
CA LEU A 66 -12.63 -5.09 -0.28
C LEU A 66 -12.39 -3.75 0.43
N VAL A 67 -11.20 -3.21 0.26
CA VAL A 67 -10.84 -1.91 0.84
C VAL A 67 -10.50 -0.93 -0.27
N GLU A 68 -11.11 0.26 -0.23
CA GLU A 68 -10.86 1.35 -1.15
C GLU A 68 -10.43 2.59 -0.37
N GLY A 69 -9.14 2.93 -0.40
CA GLY A 69 -8.59 4.07 0.32
C GLY A 69 -7.13 3.93 0.70
N GLU A 70 -6.69 4.75 1.64
CA GLU A 70 -5.33 4.74 2.15
C GLU A 70 -5.23 3.98 3.47
N ILE A 71 -4.23 3.11 3.58
CA ILE A 71 -3.99 2.30 4.77
C ILE A 71 -2.66 2.71 5.41
N GLU A 72 -2.70 3.02 6.69
CA GLU A 72 -1.54 3.20 7.54
C GLU A 72 -1.60 2.24 8.72
N ALA A 73 -0.66 1.29 8.79
CA ALA A 73 -0.62 0.31 9.88
C ALA A 73 0.82 -0.17 10.12
N LYS A 74 1.04 -0.86 11.24
CA LYS A 74 2.34 -1.46 11.51
C LYS A 74 2.52 -2.77 10.74
N HIS A 75 1.51 -3.64 10.83
CA HIS A 75 1.47 -4.92 10.14
C HIS A 75 0.22 -5.02 9.29
N VAL A 76 0.34 -5.41 8.03
CA VAL A 76 -0.80 -5.58 7.11
C VAL A 76 -0.74 -6.96 6.49
N ILE A 77 -1.84 -7.70 6.55
CA ILE A 77 -2.00 -9.02 5.91
C ILE A 77 -3.18 -8.93 4.94
N ILE A 78 -2.95 -9.26 3.67
CA ILE A 78 -3.95 -9.11 2.61
C ILE A 78 -4.25 -10.45 1.96
N ASN A 79 -5.48 -10.94 2.15
CA ASN A 79 -6.05 -12.08 1.43
C ASN A 79 -7.10 -11.66 0.39
N GLY A 80 -7.69 -10.49 0.54
CA GLY A 80 -8.74 -9.90 -0.31
C GLY A 80 -8.21 -8.90 -1.32
N GLU A 81 -9.05 -7.92 -1.66
CA GLU A 81 -8.74 -6.89 -2.64
C GLU A 81 -8.54 -5.53 -1.98
N LEU A 82 -7.45 -4.86 -2.34
CA LEU A 82 -7.16 -3.50 -1.94
C LEU A 82 -6.95 -2.60 -3.16
N LYS A 83 -7.72 -1.53 -3.22
CA LYS A 83 -7.61 -0.45 -4.20
C LYS A 83 -7.18 0.84 -3.52
N GLY A 84 -5.88 1.06 -3.43
CA GLY A 84 -5.39 2.25 -2.77
C GLY A 84 -3.90 2.20 -2.44
N SER A 85 -3.49 3.08 -1.53
CA SER A 85 -2.10 3.14 -1.07
C SER A 85 -1.94 2.50 0.31
N ILE A 86 -0.80 1.87 0.51
CA ILE A 86 -0.41 1.25 1.79
C ILE A 86 0.87 1.89 2.29
N LYS A 87 0.87 2.24 3.55
CA LYS A 87 2.07 2.61 4.29
C LYS A 87 2.16 1.77 5.56
N CYS A 88 3.19 0.92 5.65
CA CYS A 88 3.34 0.02 6.81
C CYS A 88 4.80 -0.33 7.11
N GLU A 89 5.04 -1.06 8.19
CA GLU A 89 6.36 -1.64 8.44
C GLU A 89 6.50 -3.01 7.77
N ASN A 90 5.49 -3.88 7.94
CA ASN A 90 5.50 -5.22 7.39
C ASN A 90 4.22 -5.47 6.61
N LEU A 91 4.36 -5.87 5.36
CA LEU A 91 3.25 -6.25 4.49
C LEU A 91 3.40 -7.70 4.05
N GLU A 92 2.32 -8.44 4.21
CA GLU A 92 2.18 -9.80 3.70
C GLU A 92 0.97 -9.91 2.79
N VAL A 93 1.20 -10.16 1.51
CA VAL A 93 0.13 -10.39 0.51
C VAL A 93 0.06 -11.88 0.25
N MET A 94 -1.06 -12.49 0.62
CA MET A 94 -1.31 -13.91 0.44
C MET A 94 -1.70 -14.23 -1.00
N GLN A 95 -1.71 -15.50 -1.38
CA GLN A 95 -1.97 -15.99 -2.74
C GLN A 95 -3.26 -15.47 -3.38
N THR A 96 -4.31 -15.23 -2.59
CA THR A 96 -5.58 -14.68 -3.09
C THR A 96 -5.64 -13.16 -3.06
N GLY A 97 -4.63 -12.52 -2.47
CA GLY A 97 -4.55 -11.07 -2.31
C GLY A 97 -4.32 -10.35 -3.63
N LYS A 98 -5.05 -9.25 -3.81
CA LYS A 98 -4.88 -8.33 -4.93
C LYS A 98 -4.67 -6.92 -4.41
N VAL A 99 -3.60 -6.28 -4.84
CA VAL A 99 -3.28 -4.90 -4.47
C VAL A 99 -3.09 -4.07 -5.72
N SER A 100 -3.75 -2.91 -5.76
CA SER A 100 -3.60 -1.97 -6.88
C SER A 100 -3.19 -0.61 -6.35
N ARG A 101 -2.19 0.02 -6.95
CA ARG A 101 -1.62 1.37 -6.82
C ARG A 101 -0.26 1.40 -6.14
N TYR A 102 -0.15 1.98 -4.92
CA TYR A 102 1.13 2.29 -4.30
C TYR A 102 1.34 1.55 -2.98
N ILE A 103 2.52 0.94 -2.83
CA ILE A 103 2.91 0.23 -1.62
C ILE A 103 4.22 0.83 -1.10
N GLU A 104 4.22 1.26 0.16
CA GLU A 104 5.39 1.69 0.90
C GLU A 104 5.50 0.89 2.19
N ALA A 105 6.57 0.10 2.32
CA ALA A 105 6.82 -0.71 3.52
C ALA A 105 8.31 -0.86 3.82
N LYS A 106 8.65 -1.46 4.97
CA LYS A 106 10.04 -1.85 5.26
C LYS A 106 10.32 -3.25 4.73
N HIS A 107 9.47 -4.19 5.07
CA HIS A 107 9.57 -5.59 4.68
C HIS A 107 8.32 -6.05 3.96
N LEU A 108 8.48 -6.67 2.80
CA LEU A 108 7.38 -7.18 2.00
C LEU A 108 7.53 -8.66 1.72
N ILE A 109 6.41 -9.40 1.88
CA ILE A 109 6.27 -10.79 1.45
C ILE A 109 5.08 -10.85 0.51
N LEU A 110 5.31 -11.25 -0.74
CA LEU A 110 4.35 -11.14 -1.82
C LEU A 110 4.10 -12.51 -2.45
N ASP A 111 2.87 -13.03 -2.30
CA ASP A 111 2.43 -14.31 -2.90
C ASP A 111 1.20 -14.14 -3.83
N GLY A 112 0.64 -12.93 -3.92
CA GLY A 112 -0.56 -12.61 -4.69
C GLY A 112 -0.29 -11.82 -5.98
N THR A 113 -1.33 -11.12 -6.46
CA THR A 113 -1.26 -10.25 -7.63
C THR A 113 -1.13 -8.79 -7.22
N ILE A 114 -0.16 -8.10 -7.79
CA ILE A 114 0.09 -6.69 -7.48
C ILE A 114 0.25 -5.91 -8.78
N ASP A 115 -0.53 -4.81 -8.90
CA ASP A 115 -0.48 -3.88 -10.01
C ASP A 115 -0.17 -2.47 -9.49
N GLY A 116 1.05 -1.99 -9.68
CA GLY A 116 1.40 -0.62 -9.27
C GLY A 116 2.85 -0.42 -8.88
N ASP A 117 3.09 0.64 -8.10
CA ASP A 117 4.42 0.99 -7.64
C ASP A 117 4.71 0.42 -6.25
N ILE A 118 5.87 -0.21 -6.10
CA ILE A 118 6.27 -0.87 -4.86
C ILE A 118 7.60 -0.26 -4.40
N THR A 119 7.61 0.27 -3.20
CA THR A 119 8.83 0.77 -2.56
C THR A 119 9.02 0.12 -1.20
N ALA A 120 10.10 -0.64 -1.06
CA ALA A 120 10.51 -1.16 0.23
C ALA A 120 11.84 -0.53 0.69
N THR A 121 11.94 -0.28 1.97
CA THR A 121 13.17 0.31 2.52
C THR A 121 14.23 -0.77 2.78
N GLU A 122 13.83 -2.00 3.07
CA GLU A 122 14.75 -3.07 3.46
C GLU A 122 14.71 -4.23 2.45
N ASP A 123 13.71 -5.10 2.52
CA ASP A 123 13.65 -6.31 1.71
C ASP A 123 12.28 -6.59 1.10
N ILE A 124 12.32 -7.20 -0.08
CA ILE A 124 11.15 -7.73 -0.78
C ILE A 124 11.38 -9.21 -1.07
N LYS A 125 10.45 -10.04 -0.62
CA LYS A 125 10.40 -11.48 -0.93
C LYS A 125 9.19 -11.78 -1.80
N VAL A 126 9.44 -12.16 -3.03
CA VAL A 126 8.41 -12.56 -4.00
C VAL A 126 8.36 -14.08 -4.03
N LEU A 127 7.25 -14.66 -3.62
CA LEU A 127 7.04 -16.11 -3.55
C LEU A 127 6.57 -16.66 -4.90
N GLU A 128 6.50 -17.98 -5.02
CA GLU A 128 6.30 -18.70 -6.28
C GLU A 128 4.99 -18.38 -7.01
N ASN A 129 3.91 -18.11 -6.27
CA ASN A 129 2.60 -17.81 -6.87
C ASN A 129 2.41 -16.32 -7.19
N ALA A 130 3.36 -15.47 -6.81
CA ALA A 130 3.26 -14.04 -7.01
C ALA A 130 3.34 -13.65 -8.49
N ASN A 131 2.43 -12.77 -8.90
CA ASN A 131 2.43 -12.15 -10.21
C ASN A 131 2.41 -10.63 -10.05
N ILE A 132 3.53 -10.00 -10.32
CA ILE A 132 3.73 -8.58 -10.05
C ILE A 132 3.90 -7.83 -11.36
N HIS A 133 2.99 -6.89 -11.62
CA HIS A 133 3.08 -5.92 -12.69
C HIS A 133 3.43 -4.55 -12.10
N ALA A 134 4.73 -4.31 -11.94
CA ALA A 134 5.22 -3.10 -11.30
C ALA A 134 5.72 -2.08 -12.32
N VAL A 135 5.18 -0.86 -12.26
CA VAL A 135 5.79 0.28 -12.98
C VAL A 135 7.19 0.52 -12.44
N SER A 136 7.34 0.49 -11.10
CA SER A 136 8.64 0.59 -10.43
C SER A 136 8.62 -0.23 -9.13
N LEU A 137 9.57 -1.14 -8.99
CA LEU A 137 9.79 -1.94 -7.79
C LEU A 137 11.17 -1.58 -7.22
N ARG A 138 11.21 -0.99 -6.04
CA ARG A 138 12.43 -0.48 -5.42
C ARG A 138 12.66 -1.07 -4.04
N SER A 139 13.87 -1.57 -3.78
CA SER A 139 14.30 -2.06 -2.47
C SER A 139 15.82 -2.11 -2.35
N LYS A 140 16.32 -2.40 -1.14
CA LYS A 140 17.73 -2.75 -0.96
C LYS A 140 17.99 -4.17 -1.45
N THR A 141 17.23 -5.12 -0.93
CA THR A 141 17.35 -6.55 -1.25
C THR A 141 16.05 -7.06 -1.84
N ILE A 142 16.12 -7.77 -2.96
CA ILE A 142 14.98 -8.37 -3.62
C ILE A 142 15.25 -9.84 -3.86
N THR A 143 14.41 -10.72 -3.33
CA THR A 143 14.44 -12.16 -3.60
C THR A 143 13.22 -12.56 -4.42
N VAL A 144 13.42 -13.13 -5.61
CA VAL A 144 12.35 -13.42 -6.57
C VAL A 144 12.26 -14.90 -6.83
N ASN A 145 11.14 -15.53 -6.42
CA ASN A 145 10.78 -16.89 -6.80
C ASN A 145 9.55 -16.95 -7.71
N GLY A 146 8.82 -15.83 -7.86
CA GLY A 146 7.64 -15.69 -8.72
C GLY A 146 7.92 -14.93 -10.00
N LYS A 147 6.85 -14.33 -10.56
CA LYS A 147 6.92 -13.57 -11.81
C LYS A 147 6.84 -12.07 -11.54
N ILE A 148 7.79 -11.32 -12.10
CA ILE A 148 7.83 -9.86 -12.06
C ILE A 148 7.91 -9.32 -13.48
N GLN A 149 7.05 -8.35 -13.81
CA GLN A 149 7.11 -7.59 -15.04
C GLN A 149 7.19 -6.10 -14.73
N GLY A 150 8.18 -5.41 -15.28
CA GLY A 150 8.36 -3.96 -15.15
C GLY A 150 9.77 -3.50 -14.81
N THR A 151 9.89 -2.39 -14.09
CA THR A 151 11.19 -1.82 -13.70
C THR A 151 11.56 -2.27 -12.29
N VAL A 152 12.69 -2.94 -12.14
CA VAL A 152 13.20 -3.45 -10.86
C VAL A 152 14.49 -2.70 -10.49
N ILE A 153 14.52 -2.09 -9.32
CA ILE A 153 15.67 -1.33 -8.83
C ILE A 153 16.09 -1.90 -7.45
N ALA A 154 17.24 -2.55 -7.40
CA ALA A 154 17.81 -3.06 -6.16
C ALA A 154 19.15 -2.38 -5.85
N SER A 155 19.23 -1.68 -4.71
CA SER A 155 20.44 -0.93 -4.37
C SER A 155 21.59 -1.82 -3.87
N GLU A 156 21.31 -3.03 -3.39
CA GLU A 156 22.32 -3.95 -2.88
C GLU A 156 22.38 -5.25 -3.69
N ILE A 157 21.31 -6.06 -3.62
CA ILE A 157 21.30 -7.39 -4.25
C ILE A 157 19.92 -7.77 -4.80
N LEU A 158 19.92 -8.38 -5.97
CA LEU A 158 18.79 -9.09 -6.55
C LEU A 158 19.11 -10.58 -6.60
N GLU A 159 18.34 -11.38 -5.85
CA GLU A 159 18.43 -12.84 -5.88
C GLU A 159 17.26 -13.40 -6.69
N ILE A 160 17.54 -14.19 -7.72
CA ILE A 160 16.55 -14.87 -8.53
C ILE A 160 16.63 -16.36 -8.22
N GLY A 161 15.60 -16.90 -7.59
CA GLY A 161 15.51 -18.31 -7.25
C GLY A 161 15.10 -19.16 -8.45
N LYS A 162 14.96 -20.48 -8.24
CA LYS A 162 14.76 -21.48 -9.30
C LYS A 162 13.56 -21.26 -10.20
N GLN A 163 12.46 -20.74 -9.66
CA GLN A 163 11.22 -20.45 -10.40
C GLN A 163 11.07 -18.96 -10.75
N GLY A 164 12.03 -18.14 -10.33
CA GLY A 164 12.00 -16.71 -10.53
C GLY A 164 12.06 -16.32 -12.00
N PHE A 165 11.11 -15.47 -12.42
CA PHE A 165 11.06 -14.90 -13.76
C PHE A 165 10.95 -13.38 -13.65
N VAL A 166 11.94 -12.66 -14.16
CA VAL A 166 11.97 -11.20 -14.17
C VAL A 166 12.03 -10.70 -15.60
N GLU A 167 11.06 -9.87 -15.97
CA GLU A 167 10.94 -9.29 -17.31
C GLU A 167 10.87 -7.78 -17.24
N GLY A 168 11.79 -7.08 -17.91
CA GLY A 168 11.78 -5.63 -18.02
C GLY A 168 13.12 -4.95 -17.83
N GLN A 169 13.12 -3.79 -17.19
CA GLN A 169 14.35 -3.03 -16.93
C GLN A 169 14.85 -3.30 -15.51
N ILE A 170 16.09 -3.75 -15.40
CA ILE A 170 16.68 -4.14 -14.12
C ILE A 170 17.89 -3.26 -13.84
N THR A 171 17.84 -2.54 -12.73
CA THR A 171 18.96 -1.73 -12.23
C THR A 171 19.39 -2.27 -10.87
N VAL A 172 20.62 -2.82 -10.79
CA VAL A 172 21.08 -3.55 -9.61
C VAL A 172 22.60 -3.41 -9.41
N LYS A 173 23.02 -3.42 -8.14
CA LYS A 173 24.45 -3.43 -7.80
C LYS A 173 25.06 -4.84 -7.92
N ASN A 174 24.39 -5.83 -7.34
CA ASN A 174 24.78 -7.23 -7.39
C ASN A 174 23.59 -8.11 -7.75
N ILE A 175 23.85 -9.14 -8.55
CA ILE A 175 22.84 -10.13 -8.91
C ILE A 175 23.33 -11.54 -8.58
N LYS A 176 22.43 -12.36 -8.06
CA LYS A 176 22.64 -13.78 -7.83
C LYS A 176 21.47 -14.54 -8.42
N THR A 177 21.73 -15.48 -9.32
CA THR A 177 20.70 -16.30 -9.96
C THR A 177 20.96 -17.75 -9.64
N GLU A 178 19.92 -18.46 -9.17
CA GLU A 178 19.96 -19.91 -9.00
C GLU A 178 19.68 -20.63 -10.33
N GLU A 179 20.04 -21.90 -10.38
CA GLU A 179 19.77 -22.77 -11.54
C GLU A 179 18.26 -22.87 -11.78
N GLY A 180 17.81 -22.46 -12.98
CA GLY A 180 16.40 -22.39 -13.35
C GLY A 180 15.81 -20.98 -13.38
N GLY A 181 16.39 -20.02 -12.67
CA GLY A 181 15.96 -18.61 -12.71
C GLY A 181 16.12 -18.00 -14.10
N ARG A 182 15.14 -17.19 -14.51
CA ARG A 182 15.11 -16.54 -15.83
C ARG A 182 15.01 -15.04 -15.71
N MET A 183 15.74 -14.35 -16.57
CA MET A 183 15.69 -12.89 -16.66
C MET A 183 15.65 -12.48 -18.13
N VAL A 184 14.74 -11.59 -18.47
CA VAL A 184 14.54 -11.07 -19.84
C VAL A 184 14.43 -9.56 -19.79
N GLY A 185 15.30 -8.86 -20.49
CA GLY A 185 15.23 -7.39 -20.55
C GLY A 185 16.59 -6.72 -20.56
N THR A 186 16.61 -5.44 -20.16
CA THR A 186 17.83 -4.63 -20.12
C THR A 186 18.33 -4.52 -18.68
N MET A 187 19.62 -4.79 -18.48
CA MET A 187 20.28 -4.65 -17.19
C MET A 187 21.17 -3.43 -17.18
N SER A 188 21.10 -2.66 -16.10
CA SER A 188 21.97 -1.50 -15.81
C SER A 188 22.58 -1.65 -14.42
N THR A 189 23.78 -1.08 -14.24
CA THR A 189 24.40 -1.04 -12.91
C THR A 189 23.78 0.09 -12.08
N TYR A 190 23.43 -0.22 -10.85
CA TYR A 190 22.88 0.75 -9.89
C TYR A 190 23.89 1.88 -9.60
N GLN A 191 23.40 3.13 -9.59
CA GLN A 191 24.12 4.31 -9.13
C GLN A 191 23.33 4.96 -8.00
N ASP A 192 23.99 5.56 -7.02
CA ASP A 192 23.35 6.07 -5.78
C ASP A 192 22.27 7.15 -6.01
N GLU A 193 22.18 7.70 -7.23
CA GLU A 193 21.13 8.66 -7.62
C GLU A 193 19.78 8.01 -7.95
N ASP A 194 19.74 6.69 -8.19
CA ASP A 194 18.53 5.96 -8.65
C ASP A 194 17.53 5.72 -7.52
N PHE A 195 17.92 5.85 -6.26
CA PHE A 195 17.07 5.57 -5.09
C PHE A 195 16.42 6.81 -4.47
N LYS A 196 16.12 7.85 -5.24
CA LYS A 196 15.30 8.95 -4.73
C LYS A 196 13.84 8.55 -4.71
N PRO A 197 13.13 8.61 -3.56
CA PRO A 197 11.70 8.36 -3.51
C PRO A 197 11.00 9.38 -4.43
N GLN A 198 10.45 8.92 -5.53
CA GLN A 198 9.56 9.77 -6.31
C GLN A 198 8.22 9.81 -5.58
N ALA A 199 7.91 10.97 -5.02
CA ALA A 199 6.57 11.21 -4.50
C ALA A 199 5.55 10.90 -5.61
N PRO A 200 4.40 10.26 -5.28
CA PRO A 200 3.38 9.93 -6.26
C PRO A 200 3.02 11.19 -7.04
N LYS A 201 3.16 11.16 -8.36
CA LYS A 201 2.67 12.22 -9.23
C LYS A 201 1.16 12.32 -8.98
N ARG A 202 0.75 13.32 -8.22
CA ARG A 202 -0.65 13.72 -8.16
C ARG A 202 -1.04 14.06 -9.58
N GLU A 203 -1.87 13.27 -10.21
CA GLU A 203 -2.55 13.66 -11.45
C GLU A 203 -3.30 14.97 -11.13
N GLN A 204 -2.77 16.06 -11.62
CA GLN A 204 -3.49 17.33 -11.57
C GLN A 204 -4.77 17.15 -12.37
N PRO A 205 -5.93 17.54 -11.82
CA PRO A 205 -7.17 17.53 -12.58
C PRO A 205 -6.94 18.34 -13.86
N LYS A 206 -7.17 17.73 -15.03
CA LYS A 206 -7.11 18.42 -16.32
C LYS A 206 -8.02 19.62 -16.23
N GLU A 207 -7.43 20.79 -16.15
CA GLU A 207 -8.10 22.08 -16.20
C GLU A 207 -8.91 22.13 -17.49
N LYS A 208 -10.24 22.11 -17.35
CA LYS A 208 -11.15 22.30 -18.46
C LYS A 208 -10.84 23.67 -19.02
N LYS A 209 -10.25 23.73 -20.23
CA LYS A 209 -10.06 24.95 -20.98
C LYS A 209 -11.41 25.67 -21.04
N SER A 210 -11.50 26.80 -20.32
CA SER A 210 -12.59 27.72 -20.43
C SER A 210 -12.67 28.23 -21.86
N VAL A 211 -13.75 27.88 -22.55
CA VAL A 211 -14.09 28.43 -23.84
C VAL A 211 -14.33 29.92 -23.63
N LYS A 212 -13.48 30.77 -24.19
CA LYS A 212 -13.71 32.21 -24.27
C LYS A 212 -15.02 32.46 -25.03
N PRO A 213 -15.93 33.28 -24.52
CA PRO A 213 -17.05 33.74 -25.32
C PRO A 213 -16.54 34.69 -26.40
N THR A 214 -16.75 34.32 -27.63
CA THR A 214 -16.53 35.18 -28.81
C THR A 214 -17.51 36.33 -28.78
N ASN A 215 -17.00 37.52 -28.56
CA ASN A 215 -17.76 38.76 -28.63
C ASN A 215 -18.04 39.10 -30.12
N THR A 216 -19.24 38.77 -30.57
CA THR A 216 -19.74 39.21 -31.87
C THR A 216 -20.38 40.58 -31.67
N GLN A 217 -19.62 41.62 -31.99
CA GLN A 217 -20.16 42.96 -32.24
C GLN A 217 -21.00 42.92 -33.53
N SER A 218 -22.31 43.01 -33.41
CA SER A 218 -23.16 43.41 -34.51
C SER A 218 -23.46 44.90 -34.39
N LYS A 219 -22.89 45.66 -35.31
CA LYS A 219 -23.32 47.00 -35.70
C LYS A 219 -24.79 46.91 -36.09
N SER A 220 -25.62 47.74 -35.49
CA SER A 220 -26.90 48.17 -36.08
C SER A 220 -26.86 49.66 -36.22
N GLU A 221 -26.85 50.05 -37.45
CA GLU A 221 -27.14 51.42 -37.93
C GLU A 221 -28.54 51.83 -37.55
N ALA A 222 -28.65 53.13 -37.31
CA ALA A 222 -29.86 53.85 -37.09
C ALA A 222 -30.80 53.79 -38.31
N ASP A 223 -32.07 53.83 -38.08
CA ASP A 223 -32.96 54.73 -38.82
C ASP A 223 -34.27 54.93 -38.05
N ASP A 224 -34.49 56.13 -37.94
CA ASP A 224 -35.59 57.04 -37.76
C ASP A 224 -37.04 56.52 -37.97
N ASP A 225 -37.81 57.22 -37.23
CA ASP A 225 -39.12 57.84 -37.55
C ASP A 225 -40.44 57.09 -37.29
N PHE A 226 -41.18 57.78 -36.58
CA PHE A 226 -42.49 58.34 -36.88
C PHE A 226 -43.72 57.79 -36.11
N PHE A 227 -44.24 58.70 -35.29
CA PHE A 227 -45.64 59.10 -35.12
C PHE A 227 -46.69 58.29 -34.35
N THR A 228 -47.17 58.96 -33.31
CA THR A 228 -48.52 59.35 -32.92
C THR A 228 -49.59 58.37 -32.43
N LYS A 229 -50.12 58.83 -31.25
CA LYS A 229 -51.56 58.88 -30.86
C LYS A 229 -52.37 57.60 -30.72
N LYS A 230 -52.81 57.35 -29.57
CA LYS A 230 -53.94 57.90 -28.80
C LYS A 230 -53.93 57.35 -27.38
#